data_bc0d264c9a49aef3238bd45186f5a9f4
#
_entry.id   bc0d264c9a49aef3238bd45186f5a9f4
#
_cell.length_a   1.000
_cell.length_b   1.000
_cell.length_c   1.000
_cell.angle_alpha   90.00
_cell.angle_beta   90.00
_cell.angle_gamma   90.00
#
_symmetry.space_group_name_H-M   'P 1'
#
loop_
_entity.id
_entity.type
_entity.pdbx_description
1 polymer ?
#
loop_
_entity_poly.entity_id
_entity_poly.type
_entity_poly.pdbx_seq_one_letter_code
_entity_poly.pdbx_strand_id
1 'polypeptide(L)'
;SLTYMKIVVAYSGGLDTSVLLKWLKEKYNAEIIAYCADVGQAEELDGLEAKALATGASKCFIGDLKEDFATNYIFPMMQANALYEGRYLLGTSIARPCISKDMVDLAIREGADAIAHGATGKGNDQVRFELAVNALAPNIKVIAPWRDPEFRQQFPGRTEMIAYAESHG
;
A
#
# COMPACT_ATOMS: atom_id res chain seq x y z
N SER A 1 10.27 -2.75 -27.72
CA SER A 1 9.49 -3.37 -26.66
C SER A 1 8.88 -2.27 -25.79
N LEU A 2 7.56 -2.21 -25.75
CA LEU A 2 6.85 -1.35 -24.83
C LEU A 2 7.18 -1.83 -23.41
N THR A 3 8.09 -1.16 -22.75
CA THR A 3 8.40 -1.42 -21.34
C THR A 3 7.25 -0.83 -20.53
N TYR A 4 6.37 -1.68 -20.04
CA TYR A 4 5.32 -1.26 -19.13
C TYR A 4 5.95 -0.86 -17.81
N MET A 5 5.52 0.28 -17.26
CA MET A 5 5.86 0.66 -15.90
C MET A 5 5.35 -0.40 -14.93
N LYS A 6 6.14 -0.73 -13.92
CA LYS A 6 5.76 -1.69 -12.89
C LYS A 6 5.74 -0.97 -11.54
N ILE A 7 4.61 -1.09 -10.83
CA ILE A 7 4.37 -0.39 -9.56
C ILE A 7 4.02 -1.39 -8.47
N VAL A 8 4.73 -1.34 -7.35
CA VAL A 8 4.35 -2.05 -6.13
C VAL A 8 3.44 -1.14 -5.31
N VAL A 9 2.26 -1.61 -4.97
CA VAL A 9 1.24 -0.83 -4.28
C VAL A 9 0.96 -1.42 -2.90
N ALA A 10 1.03 -0.61 -1.86
CA ALA A 10 0.58 -0.99 -0.53
C ALA A 10 -0.93 -1.22 -0.54
N TYR A 11 -1.37 -2.44 -0.25
CA TYR A 11 -2.75 -2.89 -0.40
C TYR A 11 -3.29 -3.46 0.90
N SER A 12 -4.44 -2.97 1.34
CA SER A 12 -5.11 -3.42 2.56
C SER A 12 -6.41 -4.20 2.30
N GLY A 13 -6.86 -4.27 1.06
CA GLY A 13 -8.14 -4.87 0.69
C GLY A 13 -9.34 -3.95 0.87
N GLY A 14 -9.16 -2.75 1.42
CA GLY A 14 -10.23 -1.77 1.55
C GLY A 14 -10.58 -1.07 0.24
N LEU A 15 -11.68 -0.32 0.26
CA LEU A 15 -12.15 0.43 -0.92
C LEU A 15 -11.08 1.39 -1.45
N ASP A 16 -10.42 2.13 -0.57
CA ASP A 16 -9.44 3.14 -0.93
C ASP A 16 -8.27 2.54 -1.72
N THR A 17 -7.70 1.45 -1.21
CA THR A 17 -6.58 0.79 -1.88
C THR A 17 -7.00 0.02 -3.13
N SER A 18 -8.23 -0.48 -3.17
CA SER A 18 -8.78 -1.12 -4.38
C SER A 18 -8.96 -0.12 -5.52
N VAL A 19 -9.46 1.07 -5.21
CA VAL A 19 -9.56 2.18 -6.17
C VAL A 19 -8.17 2.59 -6.65
N LEU A 20 -7.20 2.65 -5.75
CA LEU A 20 -5.82 2.97 -6.11
C LEU A 20 -5.22 1.98 -7.11
N LEU A 21 -5.43 0.68 -6.93
CA LEU A 21 -4.92 -0.33 -7.86
C LEU A 21 -5.40 -0.05 -9.29
N LYS A 22 -6.69 0.17 -9.45
CA LYS A 22 -7.30 0.44 -10.75
C LYS A 22 -6.81 1.76 -11.35
N TRP A 23 -6.84 2.81 -10.55
CA TRP A 23 -6.45 4.14 -10.99
C TRP A 23 -5.00 4.21 -11.44
N LEU A 24 -4.08 3.63 -10.67
CA LEU A 24 -2.66 3.56 -11.01
C LEU A 24 -2.43 2.75 -12.28
N LYS A 25 -3.14 1.63 -12.43
CA LYS A 25 -3.05 0.80 -13.61
C LYS A 25 -3.45 1.57 -14.86
N GLU A 26 -4.53 2.30 -14.81
CA GLU A 26 -5.04 3.08 -15.94
C GLU A 26 -4.17 4.29 -16.23
N LYS A 27 -3.85 5.08 -15.21
CA LYS A 27 -3.09 6.33 -15.38
C LYS A 27 -1.70 6.10 -15.96
N TYR A 28 -0.99 5.10 -15.45
CA TYR A 28 0.39 4.82 -15.86
C TYR A 28 0.52 3.71 -16.89
N ASN A 29 -0.59 3.08 -17.27
CA ASN A 29 -0.57 1.86 -18.09
C ASN A 29 0.43 0.84 -17.51
N ALA A 30 0.32 0.60 -16.22
CA ALA A 30 1.32 -0.13 -15.43
C ALA A 30 0.88 -1.54 -15.09
N GLU A 31 1.86 -2.41 -14.93
CA GLU A 31 1.67 -3.67 -14.21
C GLU A 31 1.66 -3.36 -12.72
N ILE A 32 0.63 -3.81 -12.02
CA ILE A 32 0.45 -3.57 -10.59
C ILE A 32 0.76 -4.83 -9.80
N ILE A 33 1.65 -4.67 -8.82
CA ILE A 33 1.98 -5.71 -7.85
C ILE A 33 1.45 -5.25 -6.49
N ALA A 34 0.49 -5.97 -5.94
CA ALA A 34 -0.04 -5.66 -4.61
C ALA A 34 0.88 -6.21 -3.52
N TYR A 35 1.14 -5.39 -2.52
CA TYR A 35 1.88 -5.78 -1.34
C TYR A 35 1.01 -5.58 -0.10
N CYS A 36 0.94 -6.60 0.74
CA CYS A 36 0.25 -6.56 2.01
C CYS A 36 1.18 -7.05 3.13
N ALA A 37 1.26 -6.29 4.22
CA ALA A 37 2.04 -6.71 5.38
C ALA A 37 1.20 -7.58 6.31
N ASP A 38 1.69 -8.78 6.62
CA ASP A 38 1.12 -9.61 7.67
C ASP A 38 1.79 -9.25 9.00
N VAL A 39 1.04 -8.53 9.83
CA VAL A 39 1.47 -8.13 11.17
C VAL A 39 0.69 -8.83 12.27
N GLY A 40 -0.01 -9.91 11.94
CA GLY A 40 -0.80 -10.72 12.86
C GLY A 40 -2.32 -10.61 12.73
N GLN A 41 -2.83 -9.96 11.68
CA GLN A 41 -4.26 -9.77 11.43
C GLN A 41 -4.85 -10.91 10.56
N ALA A 42 -4.66 -12.16 10.95
CA ALA A 42 -4.89 -13.35 10.13
C ALA A 42 -6.24 -13.39 9.37
N GLU A 43 -7.33 -13.00 10.01
CA GLU A 43 -8.66 -13.02 9.39
C GLU A 43 -8.81 -12.00 8.26
N GLU A 44 -8.13 -10.87 8.38
CA GLU A 44 -8.17 -9.81 7.38
C GLU A 44 -7.34 -10.12 6.13
N LEU A 45 -6.42 -11.07 6.22
CA LEU A 45 -5.59 -11.51 5.11
C LEU A 45 -6.25 -12.58 4.25
N ASP A 46 -7.26 -13.25 4.79
CA ASP A 46 -7.95 -14.33 4.10
C ASP A 46 -8.68 -13.80 2.87
N GLY A 47 -8.43 -14.40 1.72
CA GLY A 47 -9.02 -13.97 0.46
C GLY A 47 -8.41 -12.69 -0.14
N LEU A 48 -7.45 -12.07 0.53
CA LEU A 48 -6.87 -10.79 0.10
C LEU A 48 -6.13 -10.90 -1.24
N GLU A 49 -5.39 -11.98 -1.44
CA GLU A 49 -4.69 -12.23 -2.70
C GLU A 49 -5.69 -12.34 -3.86
N ALA A 50 -6.74 -13.14 -3.70
CA ALA A 50 -7.77 -13.28 -4.72
C ALA A 50 -8.43 -11.94 -5.03
N LYS A 51 -8.70 -11.13 -4.03
CA LYS A 51 -9.28 -9.80 -4.19
C LYS A 51 -8.35 -8.85 -4.93
N ALA A 52 -7.06 -8.86 -4.59
CA ALA A 52 -6.07 -8.04 -5.29
C ALA A 52 -5.99 -8.39 -6.77
N LEU A 53 -5.93 -9.69 -7.09
CA LEU A 53 -5.89 -10.17 -8.47
C LEU A 53 -7.17 -9.81 -9.23
N ALA A 54 -8.34 -9.97 -8.60
CA ALA A 54 -9.61 -9.58 -9.20
C ALA A 54 -9.72 -8.07 -9.42
N THR A 55 -9.05 -7.27 -8.60
CA THR A 55 -9.05 -5.81 -8.71
C THR A 55 -8.07 -5.29 -9.76
N GLY A 56 -7.19 -6.12 -10.28
CA GLY A 56 -6.31 -5.77 -11.39
C GLY A 56 -4.82 -5.88 -11.11
N ALA A 57 -4.42 -6.35 -9.93
CA ALA A 57 -3.02 -6.69 -9.69
C ALA A 57 -2.63 -7.95 -10.48
N SER A 58 -1.42 -7.98 -11.01
CA SER A 58 -0.89 -9.17 -11.67
C SER A 58 -0.35 -10.18 -10.66
N LYS A 59 0.11 -9.69 -9.51
CA LYS A 59 0.65 -10.48 -8.40
C LYS A 59 0.25 -9.84 -7.08
N CYS A 60 0.20 -10.66 -6.03
CA CYS A 60 0.03 -10.18 -4.66
C CYS A 60 1.03 -10.88 -3.77
N PHE A 61 1.79 -10.11 -3.01
CA PHE A 61 2.76 -10.62 -2.05
C PHE A 61 2.34 -10.22 -0.64
N ILE A 62 2.43 -11.18 0.28
CA ILE A 62 2.16 -10.96 1.69
C ILE A 62 3.49 -11.08 2.42
N GLY A 63 3.97 -9.96 2.96
CA GLY A 63 5.19 -9.92 3.75
C GLY A 63 4.93 -10.38 5.17
N ASP A 64 5.59 -11.44 5.62
CA ASP A 64 5.47 -11.94 6.99
C ASP A 64 6.35 -11.11 7.93
N LEU A 65 5.73 -10.16 8.60
CA LEU A 65 6.38 -9.24 9.53
C LEU A 65 5.89 -9.40 10.97
N LYS A 66 5.22 -10.52 11.28
CA LYS A 66 4.60 -10.74 12.58
C LYS A 66 5.59 -10.65 13.74
N GLU A 67 6.74 -11.27 13.60
CA GLU A 67 7.75 -11.28 14.67
C GLU A 67 8.35 -9.90 14.89
N ASP A 68 8.76 -9.22 13.85
CA ASP A 68 9.33 -7.88 13.94
C ASP A 68 8.31 -6.88 14.49
N PHE A 69 7.07 -6.95 14.01
CA PHE A 69 6.00 -6.08 14.47
C PHE A 69 5.65 -6.33 15.93
N ALA A 70 5.54 -7.59 16.37
CA ALA A 70 5.27 -7.93 17.75
C ALA A 70 6.38 -7.42 18.68
N THR A 71 7.64 -7.63 18.32
CA THR A 71 8.78 -7.25 19.15
C THR A 71 8.96 -5.74 19.24
N ASN A 72 8.85 -5.03 18.09
CA ASN A 72 9.21 -3.62 18.03
C ASN A 72 8.03 -2.66 18.16
N TYR A 73 6.81 -3.12 17.96
CA TYR A 73 5.62 -2.24 17.91
C TYR A 73 4.48 -2.69 18.81
N ILE A 74 4.06 -3.97 18.77
CA ILE A 74 2.88 -4.41 19.52
C ILE A 74 3.14 -4.34 21.03
N PHE A 75 4.27 -4.82 21.51
CA PHE A 75 4.59 -4.80 22.94
C PHE A 75 4.61 -3.39 23.53
N PRO A 76 5.27 -2.41 22.92
CA PRO A 76 5.18 -1.03 23.37
C PRO A 76 3.76 -0.45 23.28
N MET A 77 2.98 -0.82 22.27
CA MET A 77 1.63 -0.32 22.06
C MET A 77 0.60 -0.96 22.99
N MET A 78 0.78 -2.20 23.42
CA MET A 78 -0.09 -2.85 24.39
C MET A 78 -0.14 -2.11 25.73
N GLN A 79 0.92 -1.43 26.10
CA GLN A 79 0.97 -0.59 27.31
C GLN A 79 0.11 0.68 27.18
N ALA A 80 -0.24 1.06 25.96
CA ALA A 80 -1.01 2.28 25.66
C ALA A 80 -2.47 1.99 25.24
N ASN A 81 -3.02 0.80 25.49
CA ASN A 81 -4.35 0.37 25.04
C ASN A 81 -4.59 0.46 23.52
N ALA A 82 -3.55 0.40 22.72
CA ALA A 82 -3.63 0.56 21.27
C ALA A 82 -4.09 -0.70 20.52
N LEU A 83 -4.46 -1.78 21.23
CA LEU A 83 -5.01 -3.01 20.63
C LEU A 83 -6.38 -2.79 19.94
N TYR A 84 -6.98 -1.65 20.12
CA TYR A 84 -8.27 -1.29 19.56
C TYR A 84 -8.27 -1.16 18.04
N GLU A 85 -7.09 -1.24 17.36
CA GLU A 85 -6.99 -0.70 16.03
C GLU A 85 -6.16 -1.52 15.05
N GLY A 86 -6.49 -2.81 14.86
CA GLY A 86 -5.91 -3.58 13.75
C GLY A 86 -6.04 -2.87 12.41
N ARG A 87 -7.13 -2.15 12.20
CA ARG A 87 -7.36 -1.33 10.99
C ARG A 87 -6.53 -0.06 10.96
N TYR A 88 -6.35 0.58 12.11
CA TYR A 88 -5.55 1.79 12.22
C TYR A 88 -4.07 1.50 11.99
N LEU A 89 -3.60 0.37 12.52
CA LEU A 89 -2.22 -0.07 12.33
C LEU A 89 -1.87 -0.33 10.86
N LEU A 90 -2.81 -0.79 10.05
CA LEU A 90 -2.59 -0.97 8.61
C LEU A 90 -2.52 0.37 7.87
N GLY A 91 -3.31 1.36 8.26
CA GLY A 91 -3.28 2.70 7.67
C GLY A 91 -2.00 3.48 8.01
N THR A 92 -1.47 3.30 9.22
CA THR A 92 -0.24 3.96 9.69
C THR A 92 1.01 3.11 9.51
N SER A 93 0.86 1.83 9.18
CA SER A 93 1.95 0.86 9.14
C SER A 93 2.97 1.10 8.03
N ILE A 94 2.60 1.80 6.96
CA ILE A 94 3.55 2.15 5.89
C ILE A 94 4.74 2.97 6.40
N ALA A 95 4.57 3.67 7.53
CA ALA A 95 5.62 4.46 8.15
C ALA A 95 6.63 3.62 8.92
N ARG A 96 6.36 2.34 9.12
CA ARG A 96 7.24 1.47 9.90
C ARG A 96 8.43 1.02 9.07
N PRO A 97 9.66 1.10 9.62
CA PRO A 97 10.86 0.75 8.86
C PRO A 97 10.85 -0.65 8.28
N CYS A 98 10.30 -1.63 9.00
CA CYS A 98 10.23 -3.02 8.51
C CYS A 98 9.35 -3.14 7.26
N ILE A 99 8.27 -2.39 7.17
CA ILE A 99 7.36 -2.41 6.03
C ILE A 99 7.99 -1.71 4.84
N SER A 100 8.58 -0.55 5.06
CA SER A 100 9.31 0.18 4.01
C SER A 100 10.42 -0.67 3.41
N LYS A 101 11.19 -1.31 4.26
CA LYS A 101 12.27 -2.19 3.81
C LYS A 101 11.75 -3.37 3.00
N ASP A 102 10.71 -4.04 3.48
CA ASP A 102 10.15 -5.21 2.80
C ASP A 102 9.56 -4.83 1.44
N MET A 103 8.86 -3.70 1.36
CA MET A 103 8.34 -3.19 0.08
C MET A 103 9.47 -2.82 -0.88
N VAL A 104 10.53 -2.20 -0.41
CA VAL A 104 11.71 -1.86 -1.24
C VAL A 104 12.38 -3.14 -1.74
N ASP A 105 12.59 -4.13 -0.88
CA ASP A 105 13.18 -5.40 -1.26
C ASP A 105 12.33 -6.10 -2.33
N LEU A 106 11.01 -6.09 -2.18
CA LEU A 106 10.08 -6.62 -3.18
C LEU A 106 10.19 -5.85 -4.49
N ALA A 107 10.20 -4.52 -4.44
CA ALA A 107 10.29 -3.69 -5.63
C ALA A 107 11.58 -3.94 -6.41
N ILE A 108 12.69 -4.09 -5.71
CA ILE A 108 13.98 -4.42 -6.33
C ILE A 108 13.93 -5.81 -6.97
N ARG A 109 13.43 -6.79 -6.24
CA ARG A 109 13.33 -8.18 -6.72
C ARG A 109 12.44 -8.31 -7.96
N GLU A 110 11.35 -7.57 -8.00
CA GLU A 110 10.40 -7.58 -9.11
C GLU A 110 10.78 -6.63 -10.26
N GLY A 111 11.83 -5.85 -10.09
CA GLY A 111 12.24 -4.85 -11.08
C GLY A 111 11.22 -3.72 -11.23
N ALA A 112 10.59 -3.31 -10.15
CA ALA A 112 9.59 -2.25 -10.16
C ALA A 112 10.23 -0.87 -10.32
N ASP A 113 9.51 0.01 -11.00
CA ASP A 113 9.93 1.40 -11.24
C ASP A 113 9.49 2.34 -10.12
N ALA A 114 8.42 1.97 -9.42
CA ALA A 114 7.82 2.81 -8.40
C ALA A 114 7.16 1.99 -7.29
N ILE A 115 6.98 2.65 -6.15
CA ILE A 115 6.19 2.19 -5.02
C ILE A 115 5.08 3.22 -4.80
N ALA A 116 3.84 2.77 -4.64
CA ALA A 116 2.70 3.63 -4.37
C ALA A 116 2.05 3.29 -3.03
N HIS A 117 1.51 4.30 -2.37
CA HIS A 117 0.78 4.15 -1.11
C HIS A 117 -0.46 5.03 -1.09
N GLY A 118 -1.43 4.64 -0.27
CA GLY A 118 -2.71 5.32 -0.12
C GLY A 118 -2.82 6.21 1.12
N ALA A 119 -1.70 6.65 1.70
CA ALA A 119 -1.76 7.54 2.84
C ALA A 119 -2.36 8.89 2.45
N THR A 120 -3.38 9.30 3.19
CA THR A 120 -4.12 10.55 2.93
C THR A 120 -3.53 11.73 3.68
N GLY A 121 -2.58 11.47 4.57
CA GLY A 121 -2.15 12.43 5.56
C GLY A 121 -1.12 13.44 5.08
N LYS A 122 -1.21 14.61 5.67
CA LYS A 122 -0.13 15.61 5.70
C LYS A 122 0.86 15.27 6.83
N GLY A 123 0.88 14.00 7.25
CA GLY A 123 1.57 13.59 8.45
C GLY A 123 3.02 13.19 8.25
N ASN A 124 3.72 13.11 9.37
CA ASN A 124 5.12 12.67 9.43
C ASN A 124 5.32 11.25 8.86
N ASP A 125 4.28 10.43 8.89
CA ASP A 125 4.34 9.04 8.46
C ASP A 125 4.63 8.90 6.96
N GLN A 126 3.99 9.72 6.15
CA GLN A 126 4.22 9.75 4.72
C GLN A 126 5.63 10.22 4.39
N VAL A 127 6.10 11.25 5.07
CA VAL A 127 7.46 11.77 4.90
C VAL A 127 8.49 10.71 5.29
N ARG A 128 8.29 10.02 6.40
CA ARG A 128 9.17 8.94 6.86
C ARG A 128 9.24 7.79 5.87
N PHE A 129 8.09 7.39 5.31
CA PHE A 129 8.04 6.35 4.31
C PHE A 129 8.84 6.74 3.06
N GLU A 130 8.63 7.94 2.55
CA GLU A 130 9.34 8.42 1.37
C GLU A 130 10.85 8.57 1.61
N LEU A 131 11.23 9.09 2.76
CA LEU A 131 12.64 9.18 3.14
C LEU A 131 13.29 7.79 3.24
N ALA A 132 12.59 6.83 3.81
CA ALA A 132 13.08 5.46 3.90
C ALA A 132 13.27 4.83 2.53
N VAL A 133 12.30 4.98 1.63
CA VAL A 133 12.40 4.46 0.26
C VAL A 133 13.56 5.13 -0.49
N ASN A 134 13.68 6.45 -0.39
CA ASN A 134 14.75 7.19 -1.05
C ASN A 134 16.13 6.79 -0.54
N ALA A 135 16.26 6.51 0.77
CA ALA A 135 17.51 6.07 1.36
C ALA A 135 17.89 4.66 0.91
N LEU A 136 16.91 3.75 0.82
CA LEU A 136 17.14 2.35 0.47
C LEU A 136 17.24 2.12 -1.03
N ALA A 137 16.48 2.85 -1.83
CA ALA A 137 16.43 2.69 -3.27
C ALA A 137 16.20 4.03 -3.98
N PRO A 138 17.25 4.84 -4.18
CA PRO A 138 17.11 6.18 -4.77
C PRO A 138 16.50 6.19 -6.17
N ASN A 139 16.59 5.08 -6.90
CA ASN A 139 16.09 4.95 -8.26
C ASN A 139 14.60 4.56 -8.32
N ILE A 140 13.99 4.21 -7.19
CA ILE A 140 12.57 3.86 -7.13
C ILE A 140 11.77 5.11 -6.77
N LYS A 141 10.80 5.45 -7.62
CA LYS A 141 9.92 6.59 -7.43
C LYS A 141 8.84 6.25 -6.40
N VAL A 142 8.48 7.20 -5.54
CA VAL A 142 7.31 7.07 -4.66
C VAL A 142 6.15 7.82 -5.29
N ILE A 143 5.01 7.13 -5.43
CA ILE A 143 3.76 7.69 -5.93
C ILE A 143 2.78 7.76 -4.78
N ALA A 144 2.26 8.96 -4.51
CA ALA A 144 1.29 9.22 -3.45
C ALA A 144 0.04 9.87 -4.09
N PRO A 145 -0.92 9.07 -4.58
CA PRO A 145 -2.06 9.61 -5.34
C PRO A 145 -2.89 10.63 -4.58
N TRP A 146 -3.02 10.50 -3.25
CA TRP A 146 -3.76 11.47 -2.45
C TRP A 146 -3.14 12.87 -2.42
N ARG A 147 -1.89 13.02 -2.86
CA ARG A 147 -1.28 14.34 -3.10
C ARG A 147 -1.43 14.82 -4.53
N ASP A 148 -1.87 13.95 -5.43
CA ASP A 148 -2.09 14.30 -6.84
C ASP A 148 -3.42 15.06 -6.96
N PRO A 149 -3.41 16.31 -7.47
CA PRO A 149 -4.65 17.07 -7.66
C PRO A 149 -5.66 16.39 -8.56
N GLU A 150 -5.21 15.69 -9.58
CA GLU A 150 -6.08 14.93 -10.49
C GLU A 150 -6.84 13.83 -9.75
N PHE A 151 -6.13 13.07 -8.91
CA PHE A 151 -6.75 12.03 -8.09
C PHE A 151 -7.78 12.63 -7.11
N ARG A 152 -7.42 13.70 -6.41
CA ARG A 152 -8.32 14.34 -5.45
C ARG A 152 -9.53 14.98 -6.11
N GLN A 153 -9.39 15.47 -7.34
CA GLN A 153 -10.49 16.02 -8.10
C GLN A 153 -11.45 14.93 -8.55
N GLN A 154 -10.92 13.78 -8.96
CA GLN A 154 -11.73 12.63 -9.38
C GLN A 154 -12.42 11.95 -8.18
N PHE A 155 -11.78 11.92 -7.03
CA PHE A 155 -12.26 11.25 -5.81
C PHE A 155 -12.34 12.22 -4.64
N PRO A 156 -13.32 13.17 -4.67
CA PRO A 156 -13.48 14.09 -3.53
C PRO A 156 -14.04 13.42 -2.29
N GLY A 157 -14.69 12.26 -2.43
CA GLY A 157 -15.24 11.53 -1.32
C GLY A 157 -15.50 10.06 -1.62
N ARG A 158 -16.09 9.39 -0.62
CA ARG A 158 -16.35 7.96 -0.69
C ARG A 158 -17.35 7.56 -1.79
N THR A 159 -18.33 8.43 -2.05
CA THR A 159 -19.37 8.17 -3.07
C THR A 159 -18.76 7.98 -4.45
N GLU A 160 -17.81 8.84 -4.82
CA GLU A 160 -17.14 8.78 -6.12
C GLU A 160 -16.23 7.55 -6.21
N MET A 161 -15.62 7.16 -5.12
CA MET A 161 -14.82 5.92 -5.05
C MET A 161 -15.68 4.68 -5.24
N ILE A 162 -16.85 4.62 -4.60
CA ILE A 162 -17.79 3.51 -4.74
C ILE A 162 -18.27 3.40 -6.18
N ALA A 163 -18.66 4.53 -6.78
CA ALA A 163 -19.13 4.57 -8.16
C ALA A 163 -18.04 4.08 -9.13
N TYR A 164 -16.81 4.50 -8.92
CA TYR A 164 -15.67 4.05 -9.72
C TYR A 164 -15.43 2.55 -9.58
N ALA A 165 -15.46 2.03 -8.35
CA ALA A 165 -15.29 0.62 -8.09
C ALA A 165 -16.39 -0.21 -8.75
N GLU A 166 -17.65 0.22 -8.66
CA GLU A 166 -18.78 -0.45 -9.30
C GLU A 166 -18.69 -0.45 -10.83
N SER A 167 -18.19 0.62 -11.43
CA SER A 167 -18.02 0.72 -12.88
C SER A 167 -16.91 -0.17 -13.43
N HIS A 168 -16.00 -0.61 -12.58
CA HIS A 168 -14.85 -1.44 -12.95
C HIS A 168 -14.99 -2.92 -12.52
N GLY A 169 -16.09 -3.28 -11.87
CA GLY A 169 -16.35 -4.63 -11.36
C GLY A 169 -15.69 -4.87 -10.04
#